data_88d4ec1bae3d9328830ec8ce0a2e3335
#
_entry.id   88d4ec1bae3d9328830ec8ce0a2e3335
#
_cell.length_a   1.000
_cell.length_b   1.000
_cell.length_c   1.000
_cell.angle_alpha   90.00
_cell.angle_beta   90.00
_cell.angle_gamma   90.00
#
_symmetry.space_group_name_H-M   'P 1'
#
loop_
_entity.id
_entity.type
_entity.pdbx_description
1 polymer ?
#
loop_
_entity_poly.entity_id
_entity_poly.type
_entity_poly.pdbx_seq_one_letter_code
_entity_poly.pdbx_strand_id
1 'polypeptide(L)'
;MAYTDDELALLATTPQLIGSAVASAGSSGLIGTGKELFATASSVMKGVKTFPGNALLKQLVPDTAGNRQQAMDQLKKFRDWGLAHLKQKGVDSAAKVGTLAIEDCKAVSALLAAKATPQEAKEYRQWAFSVAENVANAASEGGFLGFGGERISDPEKQLIAKIRSALGNGGTAA
;
A
#
# COMPACT_ATOMS: atom_id res chain seq x y z
N MET A 1 -0.69 -21.68 8.56
CA MET A 1 -0.55 -21.18 9.95
C MET A 1 -1.39 -19.91 10.09
N ALA A 2 -2.00 -19.68 11.26
CA ALA A 2 -2.76 -18.45 11.47
C ALA A 2 -1.82 -17.22 11.57
N TYR A 3 -2.29 -16.06 11.08
CA TYR A 3 -1.62 -14.79 11.28
C TYR A 3 -1.90 -14.24 12.67
N THR A 4 -0.94 -13.57 13.29
CA THR A 4 -1.15 -12.78 14.50
C THR A 4 -1.83 -11.44 14.17
N ASP A 5 -2.36 -10.74 15.17
CA ASP A 5 -2.96 -9.42 14.98
C ASP A 5 -1.96 -8.40 14.40
N ASP A 6 -0.72 -8.42 14.88
CA ASP A 6 0.35 -7.54 14.36
C ASP A 6 0.73 -7.87 12.91
N GLU A 7 0.77 -9.15 12.55
CA GLU A 7 1.04 -9.57 11.17
C GLU A 7 -0.10 -9.15 10.22
N LEU A 8 -1.36 -9.29 10.65
CA LEU A 8 -2.51 -8.80 9.88
C LEU A 8 -2.48 -7.27 9.76
N ALA A 9 -2.12 -6.57 10.83
CA ALA A 9 -2.01 -5.12 10.80
C ALA A 9 -0.89 -4.65 9.86
N LEU A 10 0.28 -5.29 9.89
CA LEU A 10 1.37 -5.01 8.95
C LEU A 10 0.92 -5.23 7.50
N LEU A 11 0.30 -6.37 7.21
CA LEU A 11 -0.23 -6.69 5.89
C LEU A 11 -1.30 -5.68 5.43
N ALA A 12 -2.19 -5.24 6.32
CA ALA A 12 -3.27 -4.31 5.99
C ALA A 12 -2.77 -2.87 5.78
N THR A 13 -1.75 -2.44 6.53
CA THR A 13 -1.26 -1.06 6.49
C THR A 13 -0.17 -0.82 5.45
N THR A 14 0.59 -1.84 5.06
CA THR A 14 1.67 -1.70 4.08
C THR A 14 1.20 -1.11 2.73
N PRO A 15 0.08 -1.51 2.11
CA PRO A 15 -0.38 -0.88 0.87
C PRO A 15 -0.71 0.61 1.02
N GLN A 16 -1.24 1.02 2.19
CA GLN A 16 -1.52 2.43 2.49
C GLN A 16 -0.22 3.23 2.65
N LEU A 17 0.78 2.63 3.32
CA LEU A 17 2.10 3.22 3.47
C LEU A 17 2.81 3.36 2.12
N ILE A 18 2.69 2.38 1.23
CA ILE A 18 3.16 2.45 -0.16
C ILE A 18 2.55 3.65 -0.87
N GLY A 19 1.22 3.80 -0.82
CA GLY A 19 0.53 4.94 -1.44
C GLY A 19 1.03 6.28 -0.90
N SER A 20 1.16 6.39 0.43
CA SER A 20 1.69 7.59 1.08
C SER A 20 3.14 7.88 0.69
N ALA A 21 3.98 6.85 0.57
CA ALA A 21 5.37 6.98 0.17
C ALA A 21 5.49 7.49 -1.27
N VAL A 22 4.72 6.95 -2.20
CA VAL A 22 4.71 7.37 -3.61
C VAL A 22 4.20 8.80 -3.72
N ALA A 23 3.08 9.15 -3.07
CA ALA A 23 2.56 10.51 -3.05
C ALA A 23 3.56 11.53 -2.50
N SER A 24 4.37 11.13 -1.51
CA SER A 24 5.38 12.00 -0.90
C SER A 24 6.67 12.11 -1.71
N ALA A 25 6.91 11.21 -2.65
CA ALA A 25 8.10 11.23 -3.50
C ALA A 25 7.96 12.17 -4.71
N GLY A 26 6.73 12.58 -5.04
CA GLY A 26 6.45 13.54 -6.09
C GLY A 26 6.98 14.94 -5.77
N SER A 27 7.05 15.79 -6.77
CA SER A 27 7.71 17.10 -6.74
C SER A 27 7.12 18.14 -5.79
N SER A 28 5.96 17.87 -5.19
CA SER A 28 5.28 18.83 -4.32
C SER A 28 5.66 18.76 -2.85
N GLY A 29 6.42 17.75 -2.40
CA GLY A 29 6.94 17.65 -1.02
C GLY A 29 5.91 17.75 0.11
N LEU A 30 4.68 18.04 -0.19
CA LEU A 30 3.55 18.11 0.73
C LEU A 30 2.70 16.85 0.59
N ILE A 31 2.32 16.31 1.71
CA ILE A 31 1.36 15.22 1.90
C ILE A 31 0.31 15.27 0.78
N GLY A 32 0.23 14.18 0.05
CA GLY A 32 -0.50 14.00 -1.19
C GLY A 32 -1.76 14.83 -1.35
N THR A 33 -1.97 15.32 -2.53
CA THR A 33 -3.22 16.03 -2.85
C THR A 33 -4.41 15.13 -2.52
N GLY A 34 -5.58 15.70 -2.32
CA GLY A 34 -6.79 14.93 -2.03
C GLY A 34 -7.04 13.80 -3.05
N LYS A 35 -6.57 13.96 -4.30
CA LYS A 35 -6.66 12.93 -5.36
C LYS A 35 -5.82 11.70 -5.05
N GLU A 36 -4.58 11.87 -4.59
CA GLU A 36 -3.65 10.78 -4.26
C GLU A 36 -4.12 10.00 -3.04
N LEU A 37 -4.63 10.70 -2.01
CA LEU A 37 -5.26 10.06 -0.86
C LEU A 37 -6.51 9.27 -1.25
N PHE A 38 -7.34 9.81 -2.13
CA PHE A 38 -8.51 9.11 -2.66
C PHE A 38 -8.09 7.90 -3.51
N ALA A 39 -7.07 8.03 -4.35
CA ALA A 39 -6.52 6.94 -5.15
C ALA A 39 -6.00 5.80 -4.26
N THR A 40 -5.27 6.14 -3.18
CA THR A 40 -4.80 5.17 -2.19
C THR A 40 -5.96 4.42 -1.56
N ALA A 41 -6.92 5.12 -0.97
CA ALA A 41 -8.06 4.51 -0.29
C ALA A 41 -8.90 3.66 -1.27
N SER A 42 -9.19 4.17 -2.46
CA SER A 42 -9.94 3.46 -3.50
C SER A 42 -9.21 2.18 -3.94
N SER A 43 -7.90 2.23 -4.12
CA SER A 43 -7.09 1.09 -4.55
C SER A 43 -7.01 0.00 -3.48
N VAL A 44 -6.87 0.40 -2.23
CA VAL A 44 -6.90 -0.54 -1.10
C VAL A 44 -8.24 -1.26 -1.04
N MET A 45 -9.36 -0.55 -1.16
CA MET A 45 -10.70 -1.14 -1.10
C MET A 45 -11.03 -2.03 -2.32
N LYS A 46 -10.39 -1.81 -3.46
CA LYS A 46 -10.62 -2.64 -4.66
C LYS A 46 -10.00 -4.04 -4.56
N GLY A 47 -9.04 -4.27 -3.67
CA GLY A 47 -8.32 -5.54 -3.57
C GLY A 47 -9.21 -6.78 -3.48
N VAL A 48 -10.19 -6.77 -2.58
CA VAL A 48 -11.13 -7.90 -2.42
C VAL A 48 -12.01 -8.08 -3.65
N LYS A 49 -12.40 -7.00 -4.31
CA LYS A 49 -13.22 -7.08 -5.55
C LYS A 49 -12.41 -7.64 -6.72
N THR A 50 -11.12 -7.32 -6.78
CA THR A 50 -10.23 -7.79 -7.83
C THR A 50 -9.85 -9.28 -7.63
N PHE A 51 -9.69 -9.70 -6.37
CA PHE A 51 -9.30 -11.05 -6.00
C PHE A 51 -10.29 -11.69 -5.02
N PRO A 52 -11.54 -11.97 -5.46
CA PRO A 52 -12.62 -12.40 -4.57
C PRO A 52 -12.40 -13.79 -3.96
N GLY A 53 -11.48 -14.58 -4.50
CA GLY A 53 -11.08 -15.89 -3.97
C GLY A 53 -10.01 -15.83 -2.88
N ASN A 54 -9.36 -14.68 -2.69
CA ASN A 54 -8.22 -14.56 -1.78
C ASN A 54 -8.68 -14.42 -0.32
N ALA A 55 -8.47 -15.48 0.48
CA ALA A 55 -8.89 -15.52 1.87
C ALA A 55 -8.08 -14.55 2.75
N LEU A 56 -6.80 -14.31 2.40
CA LEU A 56 -5.97 -13.33 3.12
C LEU A 56 -6.52 -11.92 2.90
N LEU A 57 -6.78 -11.50 1.65
CA LEU A 57 -7.30 -10.16 1.37
C LEU A 57 -8.64 -9.89 2.05
N LYS A 58 -9.51 -10.90 2.18
CA LYS A 58 -10.77 -10.78 2.95
C LYS A 58 -10.57 -10.49 4.42
N GLN A 59 -9.44 -10.91 5.01
CA GLN A 59 -9.09 -10.57 6.39
C GLN A 59 -8.52 -9.16 6.53
N LEU A 60 -7.88 -8.64 5.47
CA LEU A 60 -7.21 -7.33 5.51
C LEU A 60 -8.12 -6.16 5.12
N VAL A 61 -9.11 -6.42 4.27
CA VAL A 61 -10.06 -5.39 3.79
C VAL A 61 -11.45 -5.74 4.33
N PRO A 62 -11.90 -5.07 5.40
CA PRO A 62 -13.16 -5.39 6.04
C PRO A 62 -14.37 -5.18 5.12
N ASP A 63 -15.32 -6.11 5.16
CA ASP A 63 -16.58 -5.97 4.44
C ASP A 63 -17.52 -5.01 5.17
N THR A 64 -17.63 -3.80 4.63
CA THR A 64 -18.53 -2.77 5.18
C THR A 64 -20.00 -2.98 4.81
N ALA A 65 -20.31 -3.89 3.88
CA ALA A 65 -21.68 -4.22 3.49
C ALA A 65 -22.34 -5.25 4.43
N GLY A 66 -21.51 -6.07 5.09
CA GLY A 66 -21.97 -7.04 6.09
C GLY A 66 -22.15 -6.41 7.48
N ASN A 67 -21.29 -6.74 8.43
CA ASN A 67 -21.31 -6.14 9.78
C ASN A 67 -20.48 -4.85 9.80
N ARG A 68 -21.14 -3.71 9.58
CA ARG A 68 -20.51 -2.39 9.52
C ARG A 68 -19.73 -2.05 10.81
N GLN A 69 -20.29 -2.35 11.98
CA GLN A 69 -19.62 -2.05 13.25
C GLN A 69 -18.30 -2.83 13.38
N GLN A 70 -18.33 -4.11 13.12
CA GLN A 70 -17.12 -4.96 13.15
C GLN A 70 -16.06 -4.51 12.14
N ALA A 71 -16.50 -4.12 10.93
CA ALA A 71 -15.61 -3.58 9.90
C ALA A 71 -14.94 -2.27 10.36
N MET A 72 -15.70 -1.36 10.97
CA MET A 72 -15.16 -0.10 11.49
C MET A 72 -14.19 -0.31 12.65
N ASP A 73 -14.48 -1.26 13.55
CA ASP A 73 -13.60 -1.59 14.67
C ASP A 73 -12.27 -2.18 14.16
N GLN A 74 -12.31 -3.03 13.15
CA GLN A 74 -11.12 -3.59 12.51
C GLN A 74 -10.29 -2.50 11.80
N LEU A 75 -10.92 -1.61 11.04
CA LEU A 75 -10.24 -0.47 10.40
C LEU A 75 -9.58 0.45 11.44
N LYS A 76 -10.25 0.67 12.56
CA LYS A 76 -9.69 1.44 13.67
C LYS A 76 -8.45 0.76 14.25
N LYS A 77 -8.50 -0.56 14.48
CA LYS A 77 -7.34 -1.33 14.98
C LYS A 77 -6.14 -1.19 14.03
N PHE A 78 -6.33 -1.38 12.73
CA PHE A 78 -5.27 -1.25 11.75
C PHE A 78 -4.69 0.18 11.70
N ARG A 79 -5.56 1.19 11.72
CA ARG A 79 -5.13 2.59 11.77
C ARG A 79 -4.29 2.88 13.02
N ASP A 80 -4.78 2.49 14.18
CA ASP A 80 -4.12 2.78 15.46
C ASP A 80 -2.77 2.06 15.53
N TRP A 81 -2.69 0.82 15.03
CA TRP A 81 -1.44 0.09 14.87
C TRP A 81 -0.48 0.81 13.91
N GLY A 82 -0.95 1.24 12.75
CA GLY A 82 -0.14 1.95 11.76
C GLY A 82 0.45 3.25 12.31
N LEU A 83 -0.35 4.04 13.05
CA LEU A 83 0.13 5.26 13.70
C LEU A 83 1.18 4.96 14.77
N ALA A 84 0.99 3.92 15.57
CA ALA A 84 1.96 3.47 16.55
C ALA A 84 3.26 2.99 15.89
N HIS A 85 3.17 2.25 14.79
CA HIS A 85 4.30 1.76 14.00
C HIS A 85 5.12 2.91 13.43
N LEU A 86 4.49 3.90 12.78
CA LEU A 86 5.16 5.10 12.29
C LEU A 86 5.91 5.84 13.42
N LYS A 87 5.27 6.01 14.56
CA LYS A 87 5.87 6.65 15.74
C LYS A 87 7.07 5.86 16.26
N GLN A 88 6.94 4.54 16.40
CA GLN A 88 8.00 3.65 16.87
C GLN A 88 9.22 3.68 15.95
N LYS A 89 8.99 3.76 14.63
CA LYS A 89 10.04 3.87 13.60
C LYS A 89 10.61 5.28 13.45
N GLY A 90 10.13 6.25 14.21
CA GLY A 90 10.62 7.63 14.19
C GLY A 90 10.41 8.32 12.85
N VAL A 91 9.29 8.03 12.17
CA VAL A 91 8.96 8.62 10.86
C VAL A 91 8.51 10.06 11.06
N ASP A 92 9.34 11.00 10.62
CA ASP A 92 9.15 12.46 10.74
C ASP A 92 9.30 13.20 9.40
N SER A 93 9.57 12.49 8.32
CA SER A 93 9.81 13.07 6.99
C SER A 93 9.38 12.14 5.86
N ALA A 94 9.11 12.71 4.68
CA ALA A 94 8.77 11.97 3.46
C ALA A 94 9.82 10.90 3.11
N ALA A 95 11.11 11.21 3.29
CA ALA A 95 12.18 10.25 3.03
C ALA A 95 12.09 9.02 3.95
N LYS A 96 11.75 9.23 5.23
CA LYS A 96 11.55 8.12 6.18
C LYS A 96 10.29 7.31 5.89
N VAL A 97 9.24 7.93 5.37
CA VAL A 97 8.04 7.20 4.87
C VAL A 97 8.44 6.24 3.76
N GLY A 98 9.22 6.70 2.76
CA GLY A 98 9.71 5.86 1.67
C GLY A 98 10.61 4.72 2.15
N THR A 99 11.49 5.00 3.11
CA THR A 99 12.38 3.97 3.70
C THR A 99 11.57 2.91 4.43
N LEU A 100 10.65 3.32 5.29
CA LEU A 100 9.79 2.39 6.03
C LEU A 100 8.91 1.56 5.09
N ALA A 101 8.35 2.16 4.03
CA ALA A 101 7.57 1.41 3.05
C ALA A 101 8.37 0.27 2.42
N ILE A 102 9.66 0.49 2.11
CA ILE A 102 10.55 -0.56 1.59
C ILE A 102 10.85 -1.63 2.64
N GLU A 103 11.09 -1.25 3.90
CA GLU A 103 11.31 -2.18 5.01
C GLU A 103 10.08 -3.06 5.25
N ASP A 104 8.89 -2.46 5.32
CA ASP A 104 7.64 -3.18 5.51
C ASP A 104 7.32 -4.09 4.33
N CYS A 105 7.60 -3.68 3.09
CA CYS A 105 7.49 -4.55 1.92
C CYS A 105 8.36 -5.81 2.03
N LYS A 106 9.59 -5.69 2.53
CA LYS A 106 10.49 -6.85 2.77
C LYS A 106 9.92 -7.76 3.86
N ALA A 107 9.46 -7.18 4.98
CA ALA A 107 8.86 -7.93 6.07
C ALA A 107 7.59 -8.67 5.62
N VAL A 108 6.73 -8.01 4.85
CA VAL A 108 5.55 -8.60 4.23
C VAL A 108 5.93 -9.71 3.27
N SER A 109 6.95 -9.53 2.42
CA SER A 109 7.40 -10.57 1.49
C SER A 109 7.85 -11.83 2.21
N ALA A 110 8.60 -11.69 3.31
CA ALA A 110 9.01 -12.80 4.16
C ALA A 110 7.81 -13.49 4.84
N LEU A 111 6.87 -12.70 5.35
CA LEU A 111 5.65 -13.21 5.99
C LEU A 111 4.76 -14.00 5.03
N LEU A 112 4.57 -13.49 3.82
CA LEU A 112 3.83 -14.17 2.76
C LEU A 112 4.50 -15.50 2.37
N ALA A 113 5.82 -15.50 2.26
CA ALA A 113 6.57 -16.73 1.95
C ALA A 113 6.43 -17.80 3.05
N ALA A 114 6.30 -17.37 4.31
CA ALA A 114 6.18 -18.29 5.44
C ALA A 114 4.76 -18.82 5.67
N LYS A 115 3.71 -18.05 5.35
CA LYS A 115 2.34 -18.35 5.81
C LYS A 115 1.27 -18.37 4.73
N ALA A 116 1.45 -17.68 3.61
CA ALA A 116 0.46 -17.60 2.55
C ALA A 116 0.60 -18.77 1.55
N THR A 117 -0.48 -19.13 0.91
CA THR A 117 -0.39 -19.96 -0.29
C THR A 117 0.28 -19.18 -1.43
N PRO A 118 0.89 -19.85 -2.42
CA PRO A 118 1.49 -19.17 -3.57
C PRO A 118 0.54 -18.21 -4.28
N GLN A 119 -0.73 -18.59 -4.39
CA GLN A 119 -1.77 -17.78 -5.02
C GLN A 119 -2.11 -16.54 -4.18
N GLU A 120 -2.34 -16.69 -2.88
CA GLU A 120 -2.61 -15.57 -1.97
C GLU A 120 -1.45 -14.57 -1.96
N ALA A 121 -0.22 -15.08 -1.90
CA ALA A 121 0.98 -14.24 -1.92
C ALA A 121 1.12 -13.47 -3.24
N LYS A 122 0.86 -14.13 -4.39
CA LYS A 122 0.89 -13.49 -5.70
C LYS A 122 -0.14 -12.36 -5.81
N GLU A 123 -1.38 -12.64 -5.44
CA GLU A 123 -2.49 -11.69 -5.53
C GLU A 123 -2.32 -10.53 -4.55
N TYR A 124 -1.83 -10.80 -3.33
CA TYR A 124 -1.49 -9.73 -2.38
C TYR A 124 -0.43 -8.78 -2.97
N ARG A 125 0.65 -9.32 -3.54
CA ARG A 125 1.70 -8.49 -4.16
C ARG A 125 1.16 -7.64 -5.31
N GLN A 126 0.33 -8.23 -6.16
CA GLN A 126 -0.33 -7.51 -7.26
C GLN A 126 -1.22 -6.39 -6.72
N TRP A 127 -2.03 -6.67 -5.70
CA TRP A 127 -2.87 -5.67 -5.04
C TRP A 127 -2.04 -4.55 -4.42
N ALA A 128 -1.07 -4.86 -3.57
CA ALA A 128 -0.24 -3.86 -2.91
C ALA A 128 0.52 -2.99 -3.91
N PHE A 129 1.01 -3.59 -4.99
CA PHE A 129 1.71 -2.87 -6.04
C PHE A 129 0.78 -1.99 -6.87
N SER A 130 -0.45 -2.42 -7.13
CA SER A 130 -1.45 -1.61 -7.84
C SER A 130 -1.77 -0.30 -7.12
N VAL A 131 -1.62 -0.24 -5.79
CA VAL A 131 -1.77 1.01 -5.03
C VAL A 131 -0.69 2.01 -5.44
N ALA A 132 0.58 1.58 -5.53
CA ALA A 132 1.67 2.45 -5.98
C ALA A 132 1.42 3.03 -7.38
N GLU A 133 1.01 2.16 -8.32
CA GLU A 133 0.74 2.57 -9.71
C GLU A 133 -0.43 3.55 -9.80
N ASN A 134 -1.52 3.29 -9.09
CA ASN A 134 -2.70 4.15 -9.12
C ASN A 134 -2.44 5.52 -8.48
N VAL A 135 -1.63 5.58 -7.43
CA VAL A 135 -1.26 6.85 -6.79
C VAL A 135 -0.36 7.67 -7.72
N ALA A 136 0.65 7.05 -8.32
CA ALA A 136 1.53 7.72 -9.26
C ALA A 136 0.76 8.25 -10.49
N ASN A 137 -0.20 7.47 -11.01
CA ASN A 137 -1.05 7.91 -12.12
C ASN A 137 -1.96 9.08 -11.71
N ALA A 138 -2.53 9.06 -10.50
CA ALA A 138 -3.38 10.14 -10.00
C ALA A 138 -2.60 11.46 -9.85
N ALA A 139 -1.32 11.38 -9.46
CA ALA A 139 -0.42 12.54 -9.40
C ALA A 139 -0.16 13.12 -10.80
N SER A 140 0.06 12.26 -11.79
CA SER A 140 0.33 12.67 -13.18
C SER A 140 -0.86 13.34 -13.87
N GLU A 141 -2.09 12.97 -13.51
CA GLU A 141 -3.32 13.58 -14.04
C GLU A 141 -3.68 14.93 -13.38
N GLY A 142 -2.95 15.32 -12.34
CA GLY A 142 -3.19 16.53 -11.55
C GLY A 142 -2.70 17.84 -12.17
N GLY A 143 -2.18 17.86 -13.38
CA GLY A 143 -1.78 19.08 -14.10
C GLY A 143 -2.92 20.09 -14.19
N PHE A 144 -2.73 21.28 -13.60
CA PHE A 144 -3.71 22.36 -13.60
C PHE A 144 -4.00 22.81 -15.04
N LEU A 145 -5.25 22.74 -15.47
CA LEU A 145 -5.78 23.18 -16.77
C LEU A 145 -5.26 22.44 -18.03
N GLY A 146 -4.90 21.17 -17.94
CA GLY A 146 -4.53 20.40 -19.16
C GLY A 146 -3.19 20.78 -19.80
N PHE A 147 -2.39 21.61 -19.15
CA PHE A 147 -1.04 21.95 -19.55
C PHE A 147 -0.01 21.31 -18.61
N GLY A 148 0.77 20.34 -19.11
CA GLY A 148 1.97 19.84 -18.45
C GLY A 148 1.72 18.90 -17.29
N GLY A 149 0.91 17.86 -17.47
CA GLY A 149 0.93 16.70 -16.58
C GLY A 149 2.35 16.11 -16.61
N GLU A 150 3.12 16.35 -15.56
CA GLU A 150 4.44 15.74 -15.43
C GLU A 150 4.24 14.23 -15.37
N ARG A 151 4.81 13.51 -16.32
CA ARG A 151 4.93 12.06 -16.26
C ARG A 151 5.55 11.72 -14.91
N ILE A 152 5.17 10.59 -14.30
CA ILE A 152 5.72 10.06 -13.05
C ILE A 152 7.19 10.49 -12.91
N SER A 153 7.49 11.24 -11.86
CA SER A 153 8.83 11.81 -11.64
C SER A 153 9.87 10.72 -11.46
N ASP A 154 11.13 11.03 -11.69
CA ASP A 154 12.21 10.04 -11.51
C ASP A 154 12.34 9.53 -10.08
N PRO A 155 12.16 10.33 -9.00
CA PRO A 155 12.10 9.82 -7.63
C PRO A 155 10.96 8.84 -7.40
N GLU A 156 9.76 9.10 -7.95
CA GLU A 156 8.62 8.17 -7.86
C GLU A 156 8.93 6.85 -8.58
N LYS A 157 9.46 6.90 -9.79
CA LYS A 157 9.87 5.69 -10.54
C LYS A 157 10.88 4.85 -9.77
N GLN A 158 11.89 5.50 -9.18
CA GLN A 158 12.89 4.81 -8.38
C GLN A 158 12.29 4.17 -7.13
N LEU A 159 11.39 4.88 -6.44
CA LEU A 159 10.70 4.34 -5.27
C LEU A 159 9.81 3.16 -5.63
N ILE A 160 9.02 3.28 -6.71
CA ILE A 160 8.15 2.21 -7.21
C ILE A 160 8.98 0.96 -7.59
N ALA A 161 10.13 1.15 -8.24
CA ALA A 161 11.02 0.03 -8.57
C ALA A 161 11.57 -0.67 -7.31
N LYS A 162 11.96 0.09 -6.29
CA LYS A 162 12.41 -0.45 -4.99
C LYS A 162 11.29 -1.20 -4.26
N ILE A 163 10.06 -0.66 -4.26
CA ILE A 163 8.88 -1.31 -3.68
C ILE A 163 8.59 -2.62 -4.42
N ARG A 164 8.62 -2.62 -5.76
CA ARG A 164 8.42 -3.83 -6.58
C ARG A 164 9.43 -4.92 -6.21
N SER A 165 10.69 -4.56 -6.13
CA SER A 165 11.76 -5.49 -5.73
C SER A 165 11.57 -6.01 -4.32
N ALA A 166 11.23 -5.14 -3.35
CA ALA A 166 11.05 -5.49 -1.95
C ALA A 166 9.85 -6.42 -1.72
N LEU A 167 8.76 -6.26 -2.49
CA LEU A 167 7.59 -7.15 -2.46
C LEU A 167 7.86 -8.52 -3.10
N GLY A 168 9.01 -8.71 -3.76
CA GLY A 168 9.31 -9.96 -4.46
C GLY A 168 8.65 -10.09 -5.84
N ASN A 169 8.16 -8.98 -6.42
CA ASN A 169 7.66 -8.93 -7.80
C ASN A 169 8.78 -8.81 -8.85
N GLY A 170 10.05 -8.95 -8.43
CA GLY A 170 11.22 -8.86 -9.31
C GLY A 170 11.56 -10.13 -10.10
N GLY A 171 10.74 -11.15 -10.05
CA GLY A 171 10.91 -12.41 -10.80
C GLY A 171 9.80 -12.58 -11.81
N THR A 172 9.99 -12.08 -12.97
CA THR A 172 9.73 -12.51 -14.35
C THR A 172 9.41 -11.30 -15.24
N ALA A 173 10.42 -10.57 -15.64
CA ALA A 173 10.44 -10.06 -17.00
C ALA A 173 10.93 -11.24 -17.85
N ALA A 174 10.04 -11.92 -18.51
CA ALA A 174 10.31 -12.78 -19.66
C ALA A 174 9.66 -12.10 -20.84
#